data_e14e404bffca7a65f9b810f87598d75d
#
_entry.id   e14e404bffca7a65f9b810f87598d75d
#
_cell.length_a   1.000
_cell.length_b   1.000
_cell.length_c   1.000
_cell.angle_alpha   90.00
_cell.angle_beta   90.00
_cell.angle_gamma   90.00
#
_symmetry.space_group_name_H-M   'P 1'
#
loop_
_entity.id
_entity.type
_entity.pdbx_description
1 polymer ?
#
loop_
_entity_poly.entity_id
_entity_poly.type
_entity_poly.pdbx_seq_one_letter_code
_entity_poly.pdbx_strand_id
1 'polypeptide(L)'
;MKRVISVLLVALLGLTTRGSAAVNGDVSGDGNVNVSDVTTEINQILSGSTDGQFDVNGDGKVDVSDVTTVINIILGVYEDPNLKLTGADISLLDRYEEHGALYYDKTGAQVTDMLAFYKQIGLNAMRVRLFVDPANASTTAKGEGVFQDLAYVAKAGKRIKDAGHKFILDFHYSDSWADPGKQTVPKRWSSLTPEVMADSVYAYTKESLQALIAAGATPDYVQVGNEITYGMLWPTGNVYPDGANNKGTWANFSAYFNAGAKAVREVLPAAKVICHIEMANNSNPGKFFGIGAKNFNLDYDIMGLSYYPAYHATASTVITALETVIKQLKVQVPDKPIMIMETGYSYRWEMGGTKDTNISSKYPYTEAGQAQFVADLVTMLNQYECVKGLFWWCAEQNEYGLDWNTNRVLDNWWQASLVDNQNGKILQGCYELANFK
;
A
#
# COMPACT_ATOMS: atom_id res chain seq x y z
N MET A 1 -22.88 17.09 75.23
CA MET A 1 -22.35 17.72 74.07
C MET A 1 -21.03 17.04 73.64
N LYS A 2 -21.10 16.07 72.82
CA LYS A 2 -19.91 15.39 72.24
C LYS A 2 -19.96 15.57 70.71
N ARG A 3 -19.00 16.32 70.15
CA ARG A 3 -18.83 16.52 68.73
C ARG A 3 -18.22 15.25 68.11
N VAL A 4 -18.90 14.65 67.19
CA VAL A 4 -18.38 13.59 66.34
C VAL A 4 -17.79 14.26 65.12
N ILE A 5 -16.48 14.11 64.92
CA ILE A 5 -15.75 14.54 63.70
C ILE A 5 -15.77 13.35 62.76
N SER A 6 -16.55 13.46 61.66
CA SER A 6 -16.48 12.52 60.53
C SER A 6 -15.34 12.87 59.64
N VAL A 7 -14.32 12.00 59.59
CA VAL A 7 -13.23 12.07 58.62
C VAL A 7 -13.72 11.46 57.32
N LEU A 8 -13.88 12.29 56.28
CA LEU A 8 -14.18 11.85 54.94
C LEU A 8 -12.88 11.41 54.25
N LEU A 9 -12.71 10.10 54.07
CA LEU A 9 -11.60 9.54 53.32
C LEU A 9 -11.95 9.66 51.85
N VAL A 10 -11.39 10.66 51.15
CA VAL A 10 -11.46 10.78 49.70
C VAL A 10 -10.43 9.83 49.12
N ALA A 11 -10.88 8.71 48.61
CA ALA A 11 -10.03 7.85 47.77
C ALA A 11 -9.81 8.56 46.44
N LEU A 12 -8.62 9.16 46.26
CA LEU A 12 -8.13 9.60 44.94
C LEU A 12 -7.84 8.35 44.12
N LEU A 13 -8.79 7.97 43.26
CA LEU A 13 -8.50 7.10 42.14
C LEU A 13 -7.60 7.89 41.19
N GLY A 14 -6.30 7.61 41.21
CA GLY A 14 -5.36 8.11 40.22
C GLY A 14 -5.74 7.61 38.85
N LEU A 15 -6.39 8.47 38.05
CA LEU A 15 -6.37 8.32 36.61
C LEU A 15 -4.93 8.54 36.17
N THR A 16 -4.20 7.47 35.94
CA THR A 16 -2.97 7.53 35.16
C THR A 16 -3.37 7.92 33.75
N THR A 17 -3.20 9.20 33.41
CA THR A 17 -3.15 9.64 32.02
C THR A 17 -2.03 8.82 31.38
N ARG A 18 -2.39 7.94 30.43
CA ARG A 18 -1.41 7.35 29.53
C ARG A 18 -0.72 8.48 28.81
N GLY A 19 0.49 8.80 29.29
CA GLY A 19 1.41 9.68 28.60
C GLY A 19 1.79 9.07 27.25
N SER A 20 2.29 9.92 26.36
CA SER A 20 2.79 9.66 24.99
C SER A 20 3.15 8.21 24.75
N ALA A 21 2.69 7.67 23.61
CA ALA A 21 3.01 6.31 23.19
C ALA A 21 4.48 6.02 23.48
N ALA A 22 4.75 5.06 24.40
CA ALA A 22 6.09 4.59 24.67
C ALA A 22 6.70 4.14 23.34
N VAL A 23 7.93 4.53 23.06
CA VAL A 23 8.64 4.05 21.87
C VAL A 23 8.71 2.53 22.01
N ASN A 24 8.14 1.80 21.05
CA ASN A 24 8.12 0.35 21.10
C ASN A 24 9.56 -0.17 21.21
N GLY A 25 9.86 -0.95 22.27
CA GLY A 25 11.19 -1.46 22.57
C GLY A 25 12.03 -0.64 23.56
N ASP A 26 11.61 0.56 23.98
CA ASP A 26 12.22 1.31 25.11
C ASP A 26 11.66 0.77 26.44
N VAL A 27 12.13 -0.41 26.83
CA VAL A 27 11.70 -1.08 28.05
C VAL A 27 12.44 -0.59 29.30
N SER A 28 13.55 0.15 29.12
CA SER A 28 14.27 0.84 30.18
C SER A 28 13.64 2.17 30.58
N GLY A 29 12.83 2.76 29.67
CA GLY A 29 12.18 4.05 29.86
C GLY A 29 13.12 5.27 29.77
N ASP A 30 14.26 5.13 29.10
CA ASP A 30 15.27 6.22 28.98
C ASP A 30 15.03 7.11 27.75
N GLY A 31 14.03 6.79 26.91
CA GLY A 31 13.67 7.52 25.71
C GLY A 31 14.40 7.07 24.45
N ASN A 32 15.26 6.04 24.53
CA ASN A 32 16.00 5.49 23.41
C ASN A 32 15.84 3.96 23.37
N VAL A 33 15.85 3.37 22.19
CA VAL A 33 15.92 1.91 22.05
C VAL A 33 17.36 1.52 21.72
N ASN A 34 18.04 0.86 22.65
CA ASN A 34 19.45 0.51 22.54
C ASN A 34 19.81 -0.74 23.38
N VAL A 35 21.09 -1.05 23.54
CA VAL A 35 21.54 -2.26 24.25
C VAL A 35 21.12 -2.29 25.73
N SER A 36 20.78 -1.13 26.35
CA SER A 36 20.29 -1.11 27.75
C SER A 36 18.90 -1.78 27.84
N ASP A 37 18.08 -1.66 26.78
CA ASP A 37 16.76 -2.27 26.72
C ASP A 37 16.87 -3.80 26.56
N VAL A 38 17.80 -4.28 25.74
CA VAL A 38 18.12 -5.71 25.65
C VAL A 38 18.50 -6.27 27.01
N THR A 39 19.34 -5.54 27.76
CA THR A 39 19.78 -5.98 29.09
C THR A 39 18.61 -5.95 30.09
N THR A 40 17.80 -4.91 30.05
CA THR A 40 16.59 -4.79 30.88
C THR A 40 15.61 -5.93 30.61
N GLU A 41 15.33 -6.22 29.34
CA GLU A 41 14.43 -7.30 28.92
C GLU A 41 14.92 -8.67 29.43
N ILE A 42 16.20 -8.98 29.22
CA ILE A 42 16.81 -10.22 29.73
C ILE A 42 16.65 -10.34 31.25
N ASN A 43 16.89 -9.26 32.00
CA ASN A 43 16.77 -9.27 33.46
C ASN A 43 15.31 -9.50 33.90
N GLN A 44 14.34 -8.95 33.21
CA GLN A 44 12.91 -9.17 33.51
C GLN A 44 12.50 -10.62 33.23
N ILE A 45 12.93 -11.19 32.13
CA ILE A 45 12.69 -12.61 31.82
C ILE A 45 13.31 -13.51 32.90
N LEU A 46 14.55 -13.27 33.30
CA LEU A 46 15.25 -14.04 34.36
C LEU A 46 14.57 -13.88 35.72
N SER A 47 13.91 -12.76 35.99
CA SER A 47 13.15 -12.53 37.22
C SER A 47 11.77 -13.18 37.21
N GLY A 48 11.33 -13.73 36.06
CA GLY A 48 10.00 -14.31 35.85
C GLY A 48 8.91 -13.25 35.74
N SER A 49 9.24 -12.06 35.25
CA SER A 49 8.25 -10.98 35.03
C SER A 49 7.18 -11.42 34.04
N THR A 50 5.94 -11.03 34.33
CA THR A 50 4.78 -11.15 33.43
C THR A 50 4.16 -9.78 33.16
N ASP A 51 4.89 -8.72 33.42
CA ASP A 51 4.42 -7.35 33.21
C ASP A 51 4.38 -7.08 31.69
N GLY A 52 3.19 -6.76 31.20
CA GLY A 52 2.94 -6.53 29.78
C GLY A 52 3.74 -5.38 29.14
N GLN A 53 4.43 -4.54 29.92
CA GLN A 53 5.36 -3.55 29.34
C GLN A 53 6.58 -4.21 28.70
N PHE A 54 6.91 -5.47 29.09
CA PHE A 54 8.01 -6.26 28.56
C PHE A 54 7.56 -7.26 27.50
N ASP A 55 6.29 -7.34 27.17
CA ASP A 55 5.74 -8.06 26.00
C ASP A 55 5.88 -7.15 24.77
N VAL A 56 7.11 -7.02 24.29
CA VAL A 56 7.48 -6.07 23.23
C VAL A 56 6.90 -6.50 21.87
N ASN A 57 6.76 -7.81 21.65
CA ASN A 57 6.21 -8.35 20.40
C ASN A 57 4.68 -8.48 20.41
N GLY A 58 4.03 -8.30 21.57
CA GLY A 58 2.57 -8.32 21.72
C GLY A 58 1.94 -9.70 21.63
N ASP A 59 2.69 -10.79 21.88
CA ASP A 59 2.19 -12.17 21.77
C ASP A 59 1.54 -12.70 23.08
N GLY A 60 1.52 -11.86 24.11
CA GLY A 60 0.94 -12.16 25.42
C GLY A 60 1.90 -12.88 26.38
N LYS A 61 3.17 -12.99 26.05
CA LYS A 61 4.20 -13.58 26.88
C LYS A 61 5.37 -12.61 27.04
N VAL A 62 6.18 -12.82 28.09
CA VAL A 62 7.47 -12.13 28.28
C VAL A 62 8.53 -13.21 28.23
N ASP A 63 9.19 -13.35 27.09
CA ASP A 63 10.20 -14.37 26.84
C ASP A 63 11.31 -13.92 25.87
N VAL A 64 12.18 -14.85 25.46
CA VAL A 64 13.34 -14.54 24.61
C VAL A 64 12.95 -13.97 23.24
N SER A 65 11.67 -14.11 22.81
CA SER A 65 11.18 -13.51 21.57
C SER A 65 11.12 -11.97 21.67
N ASP A 66 10.87 -11.44 22.88
CA ASP A 66 10.88 -9.99 23.12
C ASP A 66 12.30 -9.42 23.04
N VAL A 67 13.28 -10.12 23.59
CA VAL A 67 14.70 -9.77 23.42
C VAL A 67 15.08 -9.70 21.94
N THR A 68 14.66 -10.69 21.16
CA THR A 68 14.88 -10.71 19.71
C THR A 68 14.22 -9.54 19.04
N THR A 69 13.02 -9.18 19.48
CA THR A 69 12.26 -8.02 18.99
C THR A 69 13.00 -6.71 19.27
N VAL A 70 13.48 -6.49 20.51
CA VAL A 70 14.28 -5.31 20.86
C VAL A 70 15.55 -5.23 20.00
N ILE A 71 16.26 -6.34 19.81
CA ILE A 71 17.45 -6.41 18.95
C ILE A 71 17.10 -6.02 17.51
N ASN A 72 16.00 -6.54 16.96
CA ASN A 72 15.56 -6.23 15.59
C ASN A 72 15.16 -4.75 15.44
N ILE A 73 14.58 -4.14 16.47
CA ILE A 73 14.29 -2.69 16.51
C ILE A 73 15.61 -1.90 16.44
N ILE A 74 16.60 -2.24 17.28
CA ILE A 74 17.93 -1.59 17.29
C ILE A 74 18.61 -1.70 15.93
N LEU A 75 18.51 -2.87 15.28
CA LEU A 75 19.08 -3.11 13.96
C LEU A 75 18.26 -2.48 12.82
N GLY A 76 17.10 -1.90 13.12
CA GLY A 76 16.19 -1.32 12.11
C GLY A 76 15.55 -2.34 11.19
N VAL A 77 15.49 -3.62 11.57
CA VAL A 77 14.92 -4.71 10.81
C VAL A 77 13.60 -5.25 11.41
N TYR A 78 13.16 -4.66 12.51
CA TYR A 78 11.89 -5.02 13.14
C TYR A 78 10.71 -4.50 12.31
N GLU A 79 9.80 -5.40 12.00
CA GLU A 79 8.48 -5.04 11.49
C GLU A 79 7.45 -5.41 12.54
N ASP A 80 6.68 -4.41 13.01
CA ASP A 80 5.52 -4.66 13.86
C ASP A 80 4.53 -5.57 13.12
N PRO A 81 4.26 -6.80 13.59
CA PRO A 81 3.34 -7.71 12.93
C PRO A 81 1.90 -7.18 12.90
N ASN A 82 1.60 -6.20 13.76
CA ASN A 82 0.30 -5.52 13.82
C ASN A 82 0.24 -4.26 12.96
N LEU A 83 1.39 -3.82 12.41
CA LEU A 83 1.43 -2.62 11.58
C LEU A 83 0.48 -2.75 10.39
N LYS A 84 -0.45 -1.83 10.28
CA LYS A 84 -1.26 -1.61 9.09
C LYS A 84 -0.72 -0.42 8.29
N LEU A 85 -0.64 -0.57 6.99
CA LEU A 85 -0.18 0.46 6.08
C LEU A 85 -1.37 1.21 5.51
N THR A 86 -1.41 2.51 5.77
CA THR A 86 -2.39 3.42 5.20
C THR A 86 -1.69 4.40 4.30
N GLY A 87 -2.13 4.51 3.06
CA GLY A 87 -1.42 5.38 2.14
C GLY A 87 -2.09 5.57 0.79
N ALA A 88 -1.27 5.95 -0.17
CA ALA A 88 -1.72 6.25 -1.51
C ALA A 88 -0.67 5.90 -2.56
N ASP A 89 -1.11 5.64 -3.80
CA ASP A 89 -0.24 5.81 -4.97
C ASP A 89 -0.09 7.30 -5.24
N ILE A 90 1.16 7.76 -5.21
CA ILE A 90 1.53 9.18 -5.40
C ILE A 90 2.52 9.35 -6.55
N SER A 91 2.42 8.49 -7.55
CA SER A 91 3.36 8.43 -8.67
C SER A 91 3.41 9.71 -9.52
N LEU A 92 2.48 10.64 -9.32
CA LEU A 92 2.42 11.92 -10.03
C LEU A 92 2.84 13.11 -9.15
N LEU A 93 2.99 12.93 -7.83
CA LEU A 93 3.16 14.03 -6.88
C LEU A 93 4.32 14.96 -7.25
N ASP A 94 5.51 14.40 -7.48
CA ASP A 94 6.69 15.19 -7.83
C ASP A 94 6.45 16.06 -9.09
N ARG A 95 5.74 15.51 -10.08
CA ARG A 95 5.41 16.24 -11.29
C ARG A 95 4.40 17.35 -11.02
N TYR A 96 3.38 17.13 -10.22
CA TYR A 96 2.41 18.16 -9.82
C TYR A 96 3.09 19.32 -9.08
N GLU A 97 3.96 19.01 -8.12
CA GLU A 97 4.71 20.01 -7.37
C GLU A 97 5.68 20.78 -8.24
N GLU A 98 6.41 20.12 -9.16
CA GLU A 98 7.32 20.75 -10.14
C GLU A 98 6.58 21.69 -11.09
N HIS A 99 5.34 21.36 -11.45
CA HIS A 99 4.50 22.21 -12.30
C HIS A 99 3.83 23.36 -11.53
N GLY A 100 3.84 23.35 -10.20
CA GLY A 100 3.31 24.41 -9.35
C GLY A 100 1.87 24.21 -8.88
N ALA A 101 1.39 22.96 -8.84
CA ALA A 101 0.07 22.64 -8.28
C ALA A 101 -0.05 23.11 -6.81
N LEU A 102 -1.20 23.65 -6.43
CA LEU A 102 -1.43 24.24 -5.12
C LEU A 102 -2.39 23.37 -4.30
N TYR A 103 -1.94 22.96 -3.12
CA TYR A 103 -2.71 22.13 -2.18
C TYR A 103 -3.11 22.93 -0.96
N TYR A 104 -4.33 22.70 -0.46
CA TYR A 104 -4.85 23.35 0.74
C TYR A 104 -5.51 22.34 1.66
N ASP A 105 -5.24 22.44 2.96
CA ASP A 105 -5.88 21.62 3.96
C ASP A 105 -7.36 22.02 4.20
N LYS A 106 -8.04 21.29 5.09
CA LYS A 106 -9.45 21.56 5.44
C LYS A 106 -9.69 22.91 6.11
N THR A 107 -8.65 23.60 6.60
CA THR A 107 -8.73 24.94 7.19
C THR A 107 -8.52 26.04 6.16
N GLY A 108 -8.10 25.68 4.94
CA GLY A 108 -7.72 26.62 3.88
C GLY A 108 -6.24 27.03 3.95
N ALA A 109 -5.45 26.47 4.85
CA ALA A 109 -4.00 26.71 4.88
C ALA A 109 -3.32 25.96 3.74
N GLN A 110 -2.36 26.63 3.07
CA GLN A 110 -1.61 26.00 2.00
C GLN A 110 -0.70 24.89 2.53
N VAL A 111 -0.74 23.72 1.88
CA VAL A 111 0.14 22.60 2.13
C VAL A 111 1.29 22.66 1.13
N THR A 112 2.48 22.94 1.60
CA THR A 112 3.70 23.08 0.76
C THR A 112 4.54 21.82 0.72
N ASP A 113 4.24 20.82 1.54
CA ASP A 113 4.89 19.50 1.58
C ASP A 113 3.81 18.44 1.81
N MET A 114 3.40 17.77 0.73
CA MET A 114 2.36 16.77 0.78
C MET A 114 2.78 15.51 1.55
N LEU A 115 4.06 15.13 1.52
CA LEU A 115 4.53 13.96 2.28
C LEU A 115 4.50 14.22 3.78
N ALA A 116 4.95 15.40 4.22
CA ALA A 116 4.83 15.81 5.62
C ALA A 116 3.36 15.90 6.07
N PHE A 117 2.49 16.43 5.21
CA PHE A 117 1.06 16.50 5.48
C PHE A 117 0.44 15.09 5.62
N TYR A 118 0.72 14.17 4.69
CA TYR A 118 0.23 12.79 4.79
C TYR A 118 0.69 12.12 6.09
N LYS A 119 1.94 12.33 6.48
CA LYS A 119 2.45 11.83 7.78
C LYS A 119 1.68 12.42 8.96
N GLN A 120 1.46 13.73 8.95
CA GLN A 120 0.75 14.45 10.01
C GLN A 120 -0.68 13.94 10.20
N ILE A 121 -1.39 13.59 9.13
CA ILE A 121 -2.75 13.07 9.24
C ILE A 121 -2.82 11.57 9.51
N GLY A 122 -1.67 10.86 9.52
CA GLY A 122 -1.58 9.45 9.91
C GLY A 122 -1.40 8.45 8.77
N LEU A 123 -1.19 8.89 7.52
CA LEU A 123 -0.74 8.00 6.45
C LEU A 123 0.74 7.66 6.69
N ASN A 124 1.10 6.40 6.48
CA ASN A 124 2.43 5.89 6.83
C ASN A 124 3.17 5.18 5.69
N ALA A 125 2.53 5.03 4.52
CA ALA A 125 3.13 4.34 3.38
C ALA A 125 2.73 5.00 2.06
N MET A 126 3.67 5.04 1.09
CA MET A 126 3.44 5.61 -0.23
C MET A 126 3.87 4.62 -1.30
N ARG A 127 3.05 4.47 -2.35
CA ARG A 127 3.28 3.61 -3.51
C ARG A 127 3.68 4.47 -4.71
N VAL A 128 4.70 4.00 -5.44
CA VAL A 128 5.12 4.61 -6.72
C VAL A 128 5.37 3.50 -7.74
N ARG A 129 4.78 3.68 -8.93
CA ARG A 129 4.94 2.77 -10.06
C ARG A 129 6.22 3.04 -10.83
N LEU A 130 6.77 2.00 -11.45
CA LEU A 130 7.96 2.05 -12.29
C LEU A 130 7.68 1.38 -13.63
N PHE A 131 7.84 2.11 -14.73
CA PHE A 131 7.83 1.60 -16.10
C PHE A 131 9.24 1.26 -16.58
N VAL A 132 9.36 0.32 -17.53
CA VAL A 132 10.66 -0.14 -18.02
C VAL A 132 11.35 0.93 -18.88
N ASP A 133 10.61 1.49 -19.82
CA ASP A 133 11.06 2.62 -20.65
C ASP A 133 9.84 3.44 -21.12
N PRO A 134 9.34 4.37 -20.27
CA PRO A 134 8.16 5.16 -20.58
C PRO A 134 8.34 6.10 -21.77
N ALA A 135 9.58 6.31 -22.25
CA ALA A 135 9.81 7.05 -23.48
C ALA A 135 9.17 6.38 -24.70
N ASN A 136 9.02 5.06 -24.69
CA ASN A 136 8.34 4.28 -25.72
C ASN A 136 6.80 4.32 -25.65
N ALA A 137 6.22 4.84 -24.57
CA ALA A 137 4.78 4.93 -24.41
C ALA A 137 4.13 5.80 -25.48
N SER A 138 2.89 5.49 -25.85
CA SER A 138 2.11 6.30 -26.78
C SER A 138 1.86 7.71 -26.24
N THR A 139 1.55 8.66 -27.13
CA THR A 139 1.17 10.02 -26.70
C THR A 139 -0.03 10.01 -25.76
N THR A 140 -1.02 9.17 -26.02
CA THR A 140 -2.19 9.00 -25.13
C THR A 140 -1.76 8.55 -23.72
N ALA A 141 -0.94 7.49 -23.62
CA ALA A 141 -0.48 7.00 -22.33
C ALA A 141 0.37 8.05 -21.57
N LYS A 142 1.19 8.82 -22.28
CA LYS A 142 1.92 9.95 -21.68
C LYS A 142 0.98 11.03 -21.15
N GLY A 143 -0.08 11.36 -21.88
CA GLY A 143 -1.13 12.25 -21.42
C GLY A 143 -1.95 11.69 -20.23
N GLU A 144 -1.93 10.39 -20.04
CA GLU A 144 -2.50 9.69 -18.88
C GLU A 144 -1.51 9.53 -17.71
N GLY A 145 -0.32 10.14 -17.78
CA GLY A 145 0.65 10.18 -16.70
C GLY A 145 1.69 9.05 -16.71
N VAL A 146 2.01 8.48 -17.88
CA VAL A 146 3.11 7.52 -18.05
C VAL A 146 4.43 8.26 -18.30
N PHE A 147 5.27 8.36 -17.25
CA PHE A 147 6.61 8.98 -17.33
C PHE A 147 7.57 8.48 -16.24
N GLN A 148 7.14 7.61 -15.33
CA GLN A 148 7.89 7.15 -14.17
C GLN A 148 8.98 6.16 -14.60
N ASP A 149 10.11 6.69 -15.03
CA ASP A 149 11.35 5.94 -15.24
C ASP A 149 12.11 5.73 -13.90
N LEU A 150 13.21 5.00 -13.95
CA LEU A 150 14.00 4.70 -12.76
C LEU A 150 14.56 5.94 -12.07
N ALA A 151 14.94 6.98 -12.83
CA ALA A 151 15.48 8.22 -12.26
C ALA A 151 14.39 9.00 -11.49
N TYR A 152 13.19 9.09 -12.07
CA TYR A 152 12.03 9.69 -11.42
C TYR A 152 11.67 8.94 -10.12
N VAL A 153 11.59 7.60 -10.20
CA VAL A 153 11.23 6.76 -9.05
C VAL A 153 12.30 6.81 -7.95
N ALA A 154 13.57 6.91 -8.31
CA ALA A 154 14.64 7.08 -7.33
C ALA A 154 14.51 8.41 -6.56
N LYS A 155 14.17 9.51 -7.25
CA LYS A 155 13.92 10.81 -6.61
C LYS A 155 12.70 10.74 -5.69
N ALA A 156 11.56 10.24 -6.16
CA ALA A 156 10.32 10.12 -5.40
C ALA A 156 10.49 9.18 -4.19
N GLY A 157 11.11 8.01 -4.38
CA GLY A 157 11.36 7.04 -3.32
C GLY A 157 12.27 7.59 -2.22
N LYS A 158 13.33 8.34 -2.59
CA LYS A 158 14.17 9.02 -1.60
C LYS A 158 13.36 10.01 -0.76
N ARG A 159 12.54 10.85 -1.38
CA ARG A 159 11.68 11.80 -0.67
C ARG A 159 10.71 11.08 0.30
N ILE A 160 10.11 9.98 -0.15
CA ILE A 160 9.22 9.13 0.67
C ILE A 160 9.98 8.62 1.92
N LYS A 161 11.20 8.11 1.74
CA LYS A 161 12.03 7.61 2.84
C LYS A 161 12.48 8.74 3.77
N ASP A 162 12.90 9.88 3.23
CA ASP A 162 13.30 11.06 4.02
C ASP A 162 12.14 11.59 4.88
N ALA A 163 10.90 11.52 4.38
CA ALA A 163 9.69 11.88 5.12
C ALA A 163 9.27 10.81 6.16
N GLY A 164 9.97 9.68 6.21
CA GLY A 164 9.72 8.61 7.18
C GLY A 164 8.49 7.75 6.86
N HIS A 165 8.09 7.66 5.59
CA HIS A 165 7.07 6.72 5.14
C HIS A 165 7.68 5.38 4.72
N LYS A 166 6.89 4.31 4.77
CA LYS A 166 7.18 3.07 4.06
C LYS A 166 7.06 3.31 2.57
N PHE A 167 8.03 2.80 1.80
CA PHE A 167 8.05 2.92 0.35
C PHE A 167 7.64 1.60 -0.30
N ILE A 168 6.61 1.64 -1.15
CA ILE A 168 6.13 0.51 -1.94
C ILE A 168 6.47 0.79 -3.40
N LEU A 169 7.35 -0.03 -3.96
CA LEU A 169 7.73 0.03 -5.37
C LEU A 169 6.83 -0.90 -6.18
N ASP A 170 6.19 -0.37 -7.23
CA ASP A 170 5.33 -1.11 -8.14
C ASP A 170 5.97 -1.27 -9.53
N PHE A 171 6.45 -2.47 -9.83
CA PHE A 171 6.97 -2.80 -11.16
C PHE A 171 5.84 -3.13 -12.14
N HIS A 172 5.63 -2.31 -13.16
CA HIS A 172 4.70 -2.61 -14.25
C HIS A 172 5.25 -3.62 -15.27
N TYR A 173 6.58 -3.79 -15.37
CA TYR A 173 7.25 -4.61 -16.40
C TYR A 173 6.74 -4.35 -17.81
N SER A 174 6.44 -3.10 -18.09
CA SER A 174 5.97 -2.58 -19.38
C SER A 174 6.52 -1.18 -19.61
N ASP A 175 6.51 -0.71 -20.84
CA ASP A 175 6.84 0.68 -21.18
C ASP A 175 5.66 1.63 -20.93
N SER A 176 4.49 1.08 -20.57
CA SER A 176 3.24 1.80 -20.35
C SER A 176 2.38 1.07 -19.33
N TRP A 177 1.15 1.53 -19.15
CA TRP A 177 0.17 0.89 -18.27
C TRP A 177 0.11 -0.63 -18.49
N ALA A 178 0.29 -1.39 -17.41
CA ALA A 178 -0.05 -2.79 -17.30
C ALA A 178 -1.31 -2.91 -16.41
N ASP A 179 -2.35 -3.55 -16.91
CA ASP A 179 -3.64 -3.70 -16.25
C ASP A 179 -4.30 -5.04 -16.65
N PRO A 180 -5.45 -5.41 -16.11
CA PRO A 180 -6.10 -6.70 -16.44
C PRO A 180 -6.45 -6.90 -17.91
N GLY A 181 -6.55 -5.82 -18.69
CA GLY A 181 -6.84 -5.85 -20.13
C GLY A 181 -5.59 -5.87 -21.01
N LYS A 182 -4.43 -5.53 -20.46
CA LYS A 182 -3.17 -5.44 -21.21
C LYS A 182 -1.95 -5.60 -20.32
N GLN A 183 -1.02 -6.45 -20.75
CA GLN A 183 0.26 -6.73 -20.08
C GLN A 183 1.35 -6.75 -21.16
N THR A 184 1.55 -5.59 -21.81
CA THR A 184 2.39 -5.46 -22.99
C THR A 184 3.87 -5.62 -22.64
N VAL A 185 4.54 -6.51 -23.35
CA VAL A 185 6.00 -6.69 -23.24
C VAL A 185 6.71 -5.36 -23.60
N PRO A 186 7.68 -4.91 -22.80
CA PRO A 186 8.52 -3.77 -23.15
C PRO A 186 9.17 -3.93 -24.52
N LYS A 187 9.29 -2.83 -25.27
CA LYS A 187 9.86 -2.85 -26.64
C LYS A 187 11.21 -3.56 -26.69
N ARG A 188 12.08 -3.32 -25.70
CA ARG A 188 13.41 -3.93 -25.65
C ARG A 188 13.41 -5.45 -25.41
N TRP A 189 12.26 -6.03 -24.97
CA TRP A 189 12.10 -7.46 -24.72
C TRP A 189 11.21 -8.15 -25.75
N SER A 190 10.69 -7.45 -26.75
CA SER A 190 9.65 -7.94 -27.68
C SER A 190 10.05 -9.16 -28.52
N SER A 191 11.36 -9.43 -28.67
CA SER A 191 11.89 -10.58 -29.44
C SER A 191 12.48 -11.69 -28.58
N LEU A 192 12.34 -11.60 -27.25
CA LEU A 192 12.93 -12.60 -26.34
C LEU A 192 12.10 -13.87 -26.30
N THR A 193 12.80 -15.02 -26.13
CA THR A 193 12.12 -16.26 -25.75
C THR A 193 11.65 -16.22 -24.30
N PRO A 194 10.72 -17.09 -23.88
CA PRO A 194 10.26 -17.12 -22.47
C PRO A 194 11.39 -17.26 -21.45
N GLU A 195 12.40 -18.09 -21.75
CA GLU A 195 13.52 -18.29 -20.84
C GLU A 195 14.36 -17.01 -20.68
N VAL A 196 14.72 -16.38 -21.79
CA VAL A 196 15.47 -15.12 -21.79
C VAL A 196 14.63 -13.97 -21.21
N MET A 197 13.31 -14.03 -21.34
CA MET A 197 12.38 -13.08 -20.72
C MET A 197 12.46 -13.15 -19.19
N ALA A 198 12.46 -14.36 -18.61
CA ALA A 198 12.61 -14.56 -17.16
C ALA A 198 13.94 -13.98 -16.64
N ASP A 199 15.04 -14.28 -17.35
CA ASP A 199 16.36 -13.71 -17.02
C ASP A 199 16.38 -12.18 -17.12
N SER A 200 15.66 -11.61 -18.09
CA SER A 200 15.54 -10.16 -18.26
C SER A 200 14.73 -9.50 -17.14
N VAL A 201 13.66 -10.15 -16.67
CA VAL A 201 12.88 -9.68 -15.50
C VAL A 201 13.78 -9.69 -14.26
N TYR A 202 14.53 -10.79 -14.03
CA TYR A 202 15.46 -10.88 -12.91
C TYR A 202 16.52 -9.77 -12.95
N ALA A 203 17.21 -9.61 -14.09
CA ALA A 203 18.27 -8.64 -14.24
C ALA A 203 17.75 -7.20 -14.05
N TYR A 204 16.64 -6.85 -14.72
CA TYR A 204 16.03 -5.52 -14.60
C TYR A 204 15.59 -5.22 -13.16
N THR A 205 14.94 -6.16 -12.49
CA THR A 205 14.52 -5.99 -11.10
C THR A 205 15.73 -5.76 -10.20
N LYS A 206 16.77 -6.60 -10.34
CA LYS A 206 18.00 -6.50 -9.56
C LYS A 206 18.72 -5.16 -9.76
N GLU A 207 18.93 -4.76 -11.00
CA GLU A 207 19.59 -3.50 -11.35
C GLU A 207 18.80 -2.29 -10.85
N SER A 208 17.47 -2.30 -11.01
CA SER A 208 16.59 -1.23 -10.51
C SER A 208 16.67 -1.10 -9.00
N LEU A 209 16.58 -2.21 -8.26
CA LEU A 209 16.67 -2.19 -6.80
C LEU A 209 18.04 -1.70 -6.31
N GLN A 210 19.14 -2.12 -6.96
CA GLN A 210 20.48 -1.65 -6.62
C GLN A 210 20.63 -0.14 -6.86
N ALA A 211 20.08 0.37 -7.96
CA ALA A 211 20.09 1.81 -8.26
C ALA A 211 19.25 2.60 -7.23
N LEU A 212 18.08 2.10 -6.84
CA LEU A 212 17.24 2.73 -5.81
C LEU A 212 17.94 2.75 -4.45
N ILE A 213 18.59 1.66 -4.02
CA ILE A 213 19.39 1.61 -2.80
C ILE A 213 20.51 2.66 -2.83
N ALA A 214 21.25 2.74 -3.94
CA ALA A 214 22.34 3.71 -4.10
C ALA A 214 21.84 5.16 -4.05
N ALA A 215 20.59 5.41 -4.46
CA ALA A 215 19.93 6.71 -4.37
C ALA A 215 19.34 7.03 -2.99
N GLY A 216 19.37 6.10 -2.02
CA GLY A 216 18.71 6.25 -0.73
C GLY A 216 17.19 6.04 -0.77
N ALA A 217 16.69 5.41 -1.83
CA ALA A 217 15.28 5.11 -2.08
C ALA A 217 14.96 3.61 -1.88
N THR A 218 15.44 3.02 -0.79
CA THR A 218 15.28 1.58 -0.52
C THR A 218 13.79 1.24 -0.29
N PRO A 219 13.17 0.40 -1.15
CA PRO A 219 11.80 -0.04 -0.94
C PRO A 219 11.66 -0.95 0.29
N ASP A 220 10.58 -0.76 1.05
CA ASP A 220 10.18 -1.68 2.13
C ASP A 220 9.31 -2.84 1.57
N TYR A 221 8.57 -2.57 0.50
CA TYR A 221 7.68 -3.52 -0.19
C TYR A 221 7.91 -3.42 -1.69
N VAL A 222 7.88 -4.54 -2.38
CA VAL A 222 8.05 -4.60 -3.84
C VAL A 222 6.90 -5.37 -4.47
N GLN A 223 6.12 -4.69 -5.29
CA GLN A 223 5.07 -5.29 -6.09
C GLN A 223 5.68 -5.79 -7.41
N VAL A 224 5.60 -7.10 -7.63
CA VAL A 224 6.14 -7.77 -8.82
C VAL A 224 5.01 -7.93 -9.84
N GLY A 225 4.91 -6.97 -10.74
CA GLY A 225 3.82 -6.85 -11.71
C GLY A 225 2.58 -6.14 -11.15
N ASN A 226 1.90 -5.38 -12.00
CA ASN A 226 0.66 -4.67 -11.68
C ASN A 226 -0.55 -5.40 -12.24
N GLU A 227 -1.56 -5.67 -11.38
CA GLU A 227 -2.85 -6.28 -11.73
C GLU A 227 -2.76 -7.53 -12.62
N ILE A 228 -1.89 -8.45 -12.23
CA ILE A 228 -1.51 -9.65 -13.01
C ILE A 228 -2.53 -10.80 -12.90
N THR A 229 -3.82 -10.51 -12.76
CA THR A 229 -4.92 -11.49 -12.70
C THR A 229 -4.85 -12.50 -13.85
N TYR A 230 -4.50 -12.01 -15.03
CA TYR A 230 -4.36 -12.81 -16.25
C TYR A 230 -2.90 -12.95 -16.68
N GLY A 231 -1.97 -12.93 -15.70
CA GLY A 231 -0.53 -13.02 -15.93
C GLY A 231 0.12 -11.69 -16.32
N MET A 232 1.37 -11.76 -16.76
CA MET A 232 2.18 -10.61 -17.17
C MET A 232 2.96 -10.92 -18.46
N LEU A 233 3.47 -9.88 -19.14
CA LEU A 233 4.33 -10.04 -20.33
C LEU A 233 3.69 -10.91 -21.42
N TRP A 234 2.49 -10.48 -21.87
CA TRP A 234 1.73 -11.20 -22.88
C TRP A 234 2.41 -11.18 -24.26
N PRO A 235 2.19 -12.23 -25.11
CA PRO A 235 1.24 -13.35 -24.92
C PRO A 235 1.82 -14.54 -24.11
N THR A 236 3.13 -14.62 -23.91
CA THR A 236 3.78 -15.83 -23.38
C THR A 236 3.47 -16.09 -21.91
N GLY A 237 3.19 -15.05 -21.12
CA GLY A 237 2.76 -15.14 -19.73
C GLY A 237 1.26 -14.89 -19.50
N ASN A 238 0.42 -14.98 -20.55
CA ASN A 238 -1.02 -14.82 -20.41
C ASN A 238 -1.66 -16.08 -19.81
N VAL A 239 -2.43 -15.95 -18.74
CA VAL A 239 -2.99 -17.08 -17.99
C VAL A 239 -4.47 -16.89 -17.66
N TYR A 240 -5.15 -17.98 -17.30
CA TYR A 240 -6.42 -17.95 -16.58
C TYR A 240 -6.17 -18.15 -15.08
N PRO A 241 -6.90 -17.45 -14.20
CA PRO A 241 -6.62 -17.41 -12.76
C PRO A 241 -6.52 -18.77 -12.06
N ASP A 242 -7.32 -19.76 -12.47
CA ASP A 242 -7.36 -21.10 -11.87
C ASP A 242 -6.31 -22.08 -12.44
N GLY A 243 -5.53 -21.68 -13.42
CA GLY A 243 -4.58 -22.56 -14.11
C GLY A 243 -5.22 -23.66 -14.96
N ALA A 244 -6.55 -23.62 -15.17
CA ALA A 244 -7.28 -24.71 -15.84
C ALA A 244 -6.95 -24.83 -17.33
N ASN A 245 -6.69 -23.70 -17.98
CA ASN A 245 -6.32 -23.60 -19.39
C ASN A 245 -4.91 -23.00 -19.51
N ASN A 246 -4.20 -23.35 -20.59
CA ASN A 246 -2.87 -22.79 -20.90
C ASN A 246 -1.79 -23.09 -19.84
N LYS A 247 -1.61 -24.37 -19.46
CA LYS A 247 -0.56 -24.76 -18.50
C LYS A 247 0.84 -24.30 -18.89
N GLY A 248 1.16 -24.25 -20.20
CA GLY A 248 2.43 -23.75 -20.69
C GLY A 248 2.65 -22.26 -20.39
N THR A 249 1.63 -21.44 -20.50
CA THR A 249 1.71 -20.01 -20.19
C THR A 249 1.76 -19.75 -18.67
N TRP A 250 1.13 -20.59 -17.85
CA TRP A 250 1.32 -20.54 -16.39
C TRP A 250 2.77 -20.88 -15.97
N ALA A 251 3.42 -21.82 -16.63
CA ALA A 251 4.84 -22.09 -16.39
C ALA A 251 5.71 -20.87 -16.73
N ASN A 252 5.46 -20.21 -17.87
CA ASN A 252 6.14 -18.98 -18.23
C ASN A 252 5.85 -17.85 -17.24
N PHE A 253 4.56 -17.61 -16.93
CA PHE A 253 4.17 -16.57 -16.00
C PHE A 253 4.80 -16.75 -14.62
N SER A 254 4.76 -17.98 -14.07
CA SER A 254 5.42 -18.26 -12.78
C SER A 254 6.93 -18.10 -12.84
N ALA A 255 7.57 -18.42 -13.96
CA ALA A 255 8.99 -18.16 -14.16
C ALA A 255 9.30 -16.65 -14.14
N TYR A 256 8.49 -15.82 -14.82
CA TYR A 256 8.66 -14.37 -14.83
C TYR A 256 8.46 -13.76 -13.46
N PHE A 257 7.34 -14.10 -12.79
CA PHE A 257 7.04 -13.61 -11.46
C PHE A 257 8.13 -13.99 -10.45
N ASN A 258 8.48 -15.29 -10.42
CA ASN A 258 9.49 -15.80 -9.49
C ASN A 258 10.91 -15.27 -9.80
N ALA A 259 11.22 -14.91 -11.04
CA ALA A 259 12.46 -14.24 -11.39
C ALA A 259 12.54 -12.83 -10.76
N GLY A 260 11.46 -12.07 -10.82
CA GLY A 260 11.36 -10.77 -10.12
C GLY A 260 11.45 -10.95 -8.60
N ALA A 261 10.66 -11.86 -8.03
CA ALA A 261 10.69 -12.16 -6.61
C ALA A 261 12.08 -12.59 -6.12
N LYS A 262 12.77 -13.46 -6.87
CA LYS A 262 14.14 -13.88 -6.58
C LYS A 262 15.10 -12.70 -6.50
N ALA A 263 15.01 -11.77 -7.44
CA ALA A 263 15.85 -10.57 -7.42
C ALA A 263 15.58 -9.71 -6.16
N VAL A 264 14.31 -9.60 -5.75
CA VAL A 264 13.94 -8.92 -4.49
C VAL A 264 14.57 -9.64 -3.29
N ARG A 265 14.41 -10.97 -3.18
CA ARG A 265 14.98 -11.76 -2.07
C ARG A 265 16.50 -11.63 -1.96
N GLU A 266 17.18 -11.54 -3.09
CA GLU A 266 18.65 -11.41 -3.11
C GLU A 266 19.14 -10.00 -2.75
N VAL A 267 18.46 -8.96 -3.23
CA VAL A 267 18.93 -7.57 -3.08
C VAL A 267 18.38 -6.95 -1.79
N LEU A 268 17.14 -7.25 -1.44
CA LEU A 268 16.40 -6.71 -0.31
C LEU A 268 15.73 -7.83 0.50
N PRO A 269 16.49 -8.64 1.24
CA PRO A 269 15.94 -9.82 1.95
C PRO A 269 14.88 -9.46 3.01
N ALA A 270 14.88 -8.22 3.51
CA ALA A 270 13.87 -7.73 4.45
C ALA A 270 12.60 -7.22 3.77
N ALA A 271 12.65 -6.86 2.48
CA ALA A 271 11.47 -6.35 1.78
C ALA A 271 10.44 -7.46 1.51
N LYS A 272 9.16 -7.10 1.57
CA LYS A 272 8.07 -8.02 1.27
C LYS A 272 7.70 -7.98 -0.20
N VAL A 273 7.46 -9.14 -0.80
CA VAL A 273 6.99 -9.28 -2.18
C VAL A 273 5.46 -9.27 -2.20
N ILE A 274 4.89 -8.37 -2.98
CA ILE A 274 3.45 -8.26 -3.20
C ILE A 274 3.11 -8.88 -4.56
N CYS A 275 2.14 -9.80 -4.58
CA CYS A 275 1.48 -10.29 -5.79
C CYS A 275 0.15 -9.59 -5.94
N HIS A 276 0.02 -8.70 -6.93
CA HIS A 276 -1.13 -7.79 -7.08
C HIS A 276 -2.03 -8.22 -8.23
N ILE A 277 -3.30 -8.44 -7.91
CA ILE A 277 -4.36 -8.74 -8.90
C ILE A 277 -5.55 -7.81 -8.73
N GLU A 278 -6.30 -7.62 -9.80
CA GLU A 278 -7.58 -6.94 -9.72
C GLU A 278 -8.70 -7.90 -9.26
N MET A 279 -9.81 -7.32 -8.84
CA MET A 279 -10.96 -8.04 -8.29
C MET A 279 -12.19 -7.93 -9.21
N ALA A 280 -12.01 -8.12 -10.55
CA ALA A 280 -13.07 -7.93 -11.55
C ALA A 280 -14.33 -8.77 -11.29
N ASN A 281 -14.18 -9.93 -10.64
CA ASN A 281 -15.29 -10.71 -10.12
C ASN A 281 -14.86 -11.44 -8.84
N ASN A 282 -15.83 -11.74 -7.98
CA ASN A 282 -15.58 -12.32 -6.66
C ASN A 282 -14.95 -13.73 -6.68
N SER A 283 -14.84 -14.38 -7.83
CA SER A 283 -14.23 -15.70 -7.96
C SER A 283 -12.75 -15.66 -8.35
N ASN A 284 -12.26 -14.60 -8.99
CA ASN A 284 -10.89 -14.53 -9.50
C ASN A 284 -9.82 -14.57 -8.39
N PRO A 285 -9.92 -13.79 -7.30
CA PRO A 285 -8.91 -13.86 -6.25
C PRO A 285 -8.78 -15.26 -5.64
N GLY A 286 -9.89 -15.93 -5.37
CA GLY A 286 -9.88 -17.28 -4.85
C GLY A 286 -9.31 -18.32 -5.83
N LYS A 287 -9.57 -18.17 -7.14
CA LYS A 287 -8.96 -19.02 -8.18
C LYS A 287 -7.48 -18.75 -8.31
N PHE A 288 -7.09 -17.47 -8.36
CA PHE A 288 -5.70 -17.08 -8.54
C PHE A 288 -4.84 -17.50 -7.34
N PHE A 289 -5.14 -16.99 -6.15
CA PHE A 289 -4.33 -17.29 -4.95
C PHE A 289 -4.58 -18.69 -4.39
N GLY A 290 -5.84 -19.13 -4.38
CA GLY A 290 -6.23 -20.42 -3.80
C GLY A 290 -5.85 -21.63 -4.67
N ILE A 291 -5.70 -21.47 -5.97
CA ILE A 291 -5.44 -22.57 -6.92
C ILE A 291 -4.19 -22.27 -7.75
N GLY A 292 -4.23 -21.25 -8.63
CA GLY A 292 -3.17 -21.00 -9.61
C GLY A 292 -1.81 -20.74 -8.96
N ALA A 293 -1.73 -19.75 -8.09
CA ALA A 293 -0.49 -19.38 -7.41
C ALA A 293 0.11 -20.54 -6.59
N LYS A 294 -0.72 -21.35 -5.93
CA LYS A 294 -0.27 -22.54 -5.20
C LYS A 294 0.26 -23.61 -6.13
N ASN A 295 -0.47 -23.94 -7.20
CA ASN A 295 -0.08 -25.01 -8.13
C ASN A 295 1.21 -24.70 -8.88
N PHE A 296 1.55 -23.44 -9.06
CA PHE A 296 2.74 -22.97 -9.76
C PHE A 296 3.79 -22.34 -8.84
N ASN A 297 3.63 -22.46 -7.52
CA ASN A 297 4.59 -22.03 -6.50
C ASN A 297 5.07 -20.58 -6.68
N LEU A 298 4.13 -19.62 -6.79
CA LEU A 298 4.50 -18.21 -6.81
C LEU A 298 5.11 -17.78 -5.48
N ASP A 299 6.28 -17.15 -5.54
CA ASP A 299 7.01 -16.65 -4.36
C ASP A 299 6.57 -15.23 -4.00
N TYR A 300 5.57 -15.10 -3.13
CA TYR A 300 5.10 -13.82 -2.60
C TYR A 300 4.80 -13.91 -1.10
N ASP A 301 4.79 -12.75 -0.45
CA ASP A 301 4.44 -12.60 0.98
C ASP A 301 2.99 -12.12 1.15
N ILE A 302 2.51 -11.26 0.26
CA ILE A 302 1.29 -10.48 0.44
C ILE A 302 0.39 -10.64 -0.79
N MET A 303 -0.90 -10.86 -0.54
CA MET A 303 -1.96 -10.82 -1.55
C MET A 303 -2.40 -9.37 -1.75
N GLY A 304 -2.05 -8.75 -2.88
CA GLY A 304 -2.49 -7.42 -3.28
C GLY A 304 -3.78 -7.48 -4.10
N LEU A 305 -4.73 -6.60 -3.81
CA LEU A 305 -6.01 -6.49 -4.51
C LEU A 305 -6.29 -5.06 -4.95
N SER A 306 -6.82 -4.87 -6.17
CA SER A 306 -7.53 -3.65 -6.55
C SER A 306 -9.01 -3.78 -6.24
N TYR A 307 -9.60 -2.78 -5.61
CA TYR A 307 -11.03 -2.70 -5.38
C TYR A 307 -11.61 -1.35 -5.82
N TYR A 308 -12.25 -1.32 -6.96
CA TYR A 308 -13.00 -0.17 -7.44
C TYR A 308 -14.49 -0.51 -7.45
N PRO A 309 -15.32 0.05 -6.57
CA PRO A 309 -16.72 -0.33 -6.46
C PRO A 309 -17.50 -0.14 -7.76
N ALA A 310 -17.13 0.84 -8.57
CA ALA A 310 -17.75 1.10 -9.88
C ALA A 310 -17.59 -0.06 -10.88
N TYR A 311 -16.56 -0.91 -10.71
CA TYR A 311 -16.35 -2.11 -11.54
C TYR A 311 -16.75 -3.40 -10.84
N HIS A 312 -16.69 -3.46 -9.51
CA HIS A 312 -16.70 -4.69 -8.72
C HIS A 312 -17.99 -4.90 -7.91
N ALA A 313 -18.87 -3.89 -7.84
CA ALA A 313 -20.02 -3.91 -6.95
C ALA A 313 -21.30 -3.32 -7.57
N THR A 314 -22.38 -3.41 -6.80
CA THR A 314 -23.63 -2.70 -6.99
C THR A 314 -23.93 -1.84 -5.78
N ALA A 315 -24.93 -0.97 -5.80
CA ALA A 315 -25.33 -0.16 -4.65
C ALA A 315 -25.53 -0.97 -3.36
N SER A 316 -26.07 -2.18 -3.45
CA SER A 316 -26.30 -3.07 -2.30
C SER A 316 -25.07 -3.83 -1.85
N THR A 317 -24.02 -3.93 -2.65
CA THR A 317 -22.84 -4.75 -2.38
C THR A 317 -21.53 -3.96 -2.27
N VAL A 318 -21.59 -2.63 -2.32
CA VAL A 318 -20.39 -1.75 -2.36
C VAL A 318 -19.34 -2.08 -1.29
N ILE A 319 -19.72 -2.47 -0.11
CA ILE A 319 -18.77 -2.88 0.94
C ILE A 319 -18.64 -4.40 1.01
N THR A 320 -19.76 -5.12 0.93
CA THR A 320 -19.80 -6.56 1.14
C THR A 320 -19.18 -7.38 0.01
N ALA A 321 -19.02 -6.83 -1.20
CA ALA A 321 -18.33 -7.51 -2.28
C ALA A 321 -16.86 -7.78 -1.92
N LEU A 322 -16.12 -6.76 -1.49
CA LEU A 322 -14.75 -6.91 -1.02
C LEU A 322 -14.67 -7.78 0.24
N GLU A 323 -15.58 -7.56 1.18
CA GLU A 323 -15.64 -8.35 2.41
C GLU A 323 -15.78 -9.86 2.14
N THR A 324 -16.60 -10.23 1.14
CA THR A 324 -16.77 -11.62 0.70
C THR A 324 -15.45 -12.22 0.20
N VAL A 325 -14.69 -11.47 -0.58
CA VAL A 325 -13.38 -11.92 -1.09
C VAL A 325 -12.36 -12.06 0.05
N ILE A 326 -12.31 -11.11 0.99
CA ILE A 326 -11.44 -11.19 2.18
C ILE A 326 -11.74 -12.47 2.96
N LYS A 327 -13.02 -12.74 3.26
CA LYS A 327 -13.45 -13.97 3.95
C LYS A 327 -13.05 -15.24 3.21
N GLN A 328 -13.19 -15.26 1.88
CA GLN A 328 -12.79 -16.38 1.04
C GLN A 328 -11.27 -16.61 1.09
N LEU A 329 -10.47 -15.56 0.90
CA LEU A 329 -9.01 -15.66 0.90
C LEU A 329 -8.47 -16.04 2.27
N LYS A 330 -9.05 -15.52 3.37
CA LYS A 330 -8.69 -15.93 4.74
C LYS A 330 -8.83 -17.45 4.96
N VAL A 331 -9.81 -18.08 4.30
CA VAL A 331 -9.99 -19.55 4.37
C VAL A 331 -9.06 -20.30 3.45
N GLN A 332 -8.86 -19.81 2.22
CA GLN A 332 -8.09 -20.52 1.19
C GLN A 332 -6.56 -20.34 1.34
N VAL A 333 -6.12 -19.19 1.85
CA VAL A 333 -4.71 -18.80 1.99
C VAL A 333 -4.51 -18.10 3.35
N PRO A 334 -4.70 -18.82 4.47
CA PRO A 334 -4.76 -18.23 5.82
C PRO A 334 -3.45 -17.57 6.26
N ASP A 335 -2.32 -18.03 5.74
CA ASP A 335 -0.98 -17.63 6.18
C ASP A 335 -0.45 -16.37 5.45
N LYS A 336 -1.24 -15.81 4.51
CA LYS A 336 -0.83 -14.62 3.75
C LYS A 336 -1.72 -13.43 4.09
N PRO A 337 -1.15 -12.29 4.47
CA PRO A 337 -1.90 -11.05 4.65
C PRO A 337 -2.42 -10.51 3.30
N ILE A 338 -3.45 -9.67 3.39
CA ILE A 338 -4.09 -8.99 2.27
C ILE A 338 -3.76 -7.49 2.35
N MET A 339 -3.48 -6.87 1.22
CA MET A 339 -3.44 -5.42 1.08
C MET A 339 -4.36 -4.97 -0.07
N ILE A 340 -5.12 -3.92 0.17
CA ILE A 340 -5.87 -3.25 -0.89
C ILE A 340 -4.90 -2.24 -1.51
N MET A 341 -4.27 -2.65 -2.62
CA MET A 341 -3.21 -1.88 -3.29
C MET A 341 -3.75 -0.71 -4.09
N GLU A 342 -5.01 -0.83 -4.53
CA GLU A 342 -5.70 0.23 -5.23
C GLU A 342 -7.17 0.26 -4.85
N THR A 343 -7.66 1.46 -4.57
CA THR A 343 -9.08 1.79 -4.49
C THR A 343 -9.30 3.24 -4.91
N GLY A 344 -10.52 3.56 -5.27
CA GLY A 344 -10.92 4.92 -5.62
C GLY A 344 -12.43 5.06 -5.70
N TYR A 345 -12.93 6.26 -5.41
CA TYR A 345 -14.33 6.62 -5.53
C TYR A 345 -14.48 8.09 -5.92
N SER A 346 -15.40 8.38 -6.83
CA SER A 346 -15.55 9.73 -7.37
C SER A 346 -16.17 10.71 -6.37
N TYR A 347 -15.65 11.93 -6.37
CA TYR A 347 -16.21 13.05 -5.59
C TYR A 347 -17.05 14.03 -6.42
N ARG A 348 -17.22 13.81 -7.74
CA ARG A 348 -17.96 14.74 -8.61
C ARG A 348 -18.92 14.08 -9.58
N TRP A 349 -18.41 13.26 -10.49
CA TRP A 349 -19.19 12.59 -11.54
C TRP A 349 -18.75 11.15 -11.72
N GLU A 350 -19.56 10.39 -12.41
CA GLU A 350 -19.27 8.98 -12.68
C GLU A 350 -17.94 8.78 -13.39
N MET A 351 -17.19 7.76 -12.97
CA MET A 351 -15.96 7.37 -13.66
C MET A 351 -16.29 6.77 -15.03
N GLY A 352 -15.59 7.24 -16.07
CA GLY A 352 -15.78 6.72 -17.42
C GLY A 352 -15.45 5.24 -17.52
N GLY A 353 -16.20 4.51 -18.38
CA GLY A 353 -15.98 3.07 -18.62
C GLY A 353 -16.50 2.15 -17.51
N THR A 354 -17.12 2.66 -16.48
CA THR A 354 -17.72 1.87 -15.40
C THR A 354 -19.02 1.20 -15.84
N LYS A 355 -19.36 0.07 -15.20
CA LYS A 355 -20.69 -0.51 -15.32
C LYS A 355 -21.70 0.38 -14.58
N ASP A 356 -22.89 0.56 -15.11
CA ASP A 356 -23.98 1.17 -14.36
C ASP A 356 -24.38 0.24 -13.20
N THR A 357 -23.84 0.50 -12.04
CA THR A 357 -24.06 -0.29 -10.82
C THR A 357 -24.98 0.44 -9.85
N ASN A 358 -25.43 1.66 -10.21
CA ASN A 358 -26.25 2.55 -9.38
C ASN A 358 -25.62 2.80 -7.97
N ILE A 359 -24.30 2.74 -7.87
CA ILE A 359 -23.58 2.93 -6.58
C ILE A 359 -23.76 4.34 -6.03
N SER A 360 -23.95 5.33 -6.92
CA SER A 360 -24.20 6.73 -6.53
C SER A 360 -25.54 6.93 -5.80
N SER A 361 -26.45 5.97 -5.84
CA SER A 361 -27.65 6.01 -5.01
C SER A 361 -27.35 5.80 -3.52
N LYS A 362 -26.27 5.11 -3.19
CA LYS A 362 -25.80 4.90 -1.81
C LYS A 362 -24.75 5.93 -1.40
N TYR A 363 -23.79 6.18 -2.27
CA TYR A 363 -22.73 7.17 -2.06
C TYR A 363 -22.77 8.18 -3.22
N PRO A 364 -23.47 9.31 -3.08
CA PRO A 364 -23.54 10.33 -4.15
C PRO A 364 -22.15 10.79 -4.60
N TYR A 365 -21.97 11.09 -5.88
CA TYR A 365 -20.71 11.64 -6.41
C TYR A 365 -20.53 13.09 -5.93
N THR A 366 -20.16 13.21 -4.67
CA THR A 366 -19.87 14.45 -3.95
C THR A 366 -18.72 14.21 -2.97
N GLU A 367 -18.08 15.26 -2.44
CA GLU A 367 -17.09 15.12 -1.38
C GLU A 367 -17.63 14.30 -0.19
N ALA A 368 -18.86 14.59 0.25
CA ALA A 368 -19.49 13.87 1.37
C ALA A 368 -19.75 12.40 1.04
N GLY A 369 -20.18 12.09 -0.19
CA GLY A 369 -20.40 10.69 -0.60
C GLY A 369 -19.10 9.90 -0.74
N GLN A 370 -18.03 10.52 -1.25
CA GLN A 370 -16.70 9.91 -1.27
C GLN A 370 -16.21 9.64 0.16
N ALA A 371 -16.30 10.64 1.06
CA ALA A 371 -15.87 10.50 2.44
C ALA A 371 -16.65 9.39 3.17
N GLN A 372 -17.97 9.29 2.95
CA GLN A 372 -18.79 8.23 3.55
C GLN A 372 -18.39 6.84 3.01
N PHE A 373 -18.11 6.71 1.70
CA PHE A 373 -17.59 5.46 1.14
C PHE A 373 -16.26 5.06 1.81
N VAL A 374 -15.32 6.00 1.96
CA VAL A 374 -14.02 5.74 2.62
C VAL A 374 -14.24 5.31 4.07
N ALA A 375 -15.08 6.01 4.82
CA ALA A 375 -15.37 5.71 6.22
C ALA A 375 -15.98 4.30 6.40
N ASP A 376 -16.95 3.93 5.56
CA ASP A 376 -17.58 2.61 5.59
C ASP A 376 -16.60 1.51 5.18
N LEU A 377 -15.76 1.75 4.16
CA LEU A 377 -14.71 0.83 3.72
C LEU A 377 -13.69 0.60 4.84
N VAL A 378 -13.17 1.66 5.45
CA VAL A 378 -12.22 1.61 6.57
C VAL A 378 -12.83 0.86 7.77
N THR A 379 -14.07 1.17 8.12
CA THR A 379 -14.79 0.50 9.20
C THR A 379 -14.88 -1.01 8.99
N MET A 380 -15.18 -1.45 7.75
CA MET A 380 -15.22 -2.86 7.41
C MET A 380 -13.83 -3.49 7.47
N LEU A 381 -12.82 -2.86 6.84
CA LEU A 381 -11.46 -3.42 6.76
C LEU A 381 -10.79 -3.54 8.14
N ASN A 382 -11.08 -2.63 9.06
CA ASN A 382 -10.55 -2.68 10.44
C ASN A 382 -11.04 -3.89 11.25
N GLN A 383 -12.10 -4.58 10.81
CA GLN A 383 -12.57 -5.82 11.44
C GLN A 383 -11.71 -7.05 11.08
N TYR A 384 -10.77 -6.90 10.14
CA TYR A 384 -9.96 -8.00 9.62
C TYR A 384 -8.47 -7.77 9.90
N GLU A 385 -7.91 -8.49 10.86
CA GLU A 385 -6.48 -8.45 11.18
C GLU A 385 -5.58 -8.88 10.01
N CYS A 386 -6.09 -9.77 9.16
CA CYS A 386 -5.36 -10.20 7.96
C CYS A 386 -5.25 -9.11 6.89
N VAL A 387 -6.01 -8.01 6.99
CA VAL A 387 -5.87 -6.86 6.08
C VAL A 387 -4.84 -5.91 6.66
N LYS A 388 -3.69 -5.81 5.99
CA LYS A 388 -2.50 -5.07 6.45
C LYS A 388 -2.21 -3.81 5.65
N GLY A 389 -3.00 -3.51 4.61
CA GLY A 389 -2.77 -2.30 3.80
C GLY A 389 -4.01 -1.78 3.11
N LEU A 390 -4.11 -0.45 2.99
CA LEU A 390 -5.13 0.26 2.23
C LEU A 390 -4.51 1.45 1.53
N PHE A 391 -4.55 1.47 0.17
CA PHE A 391 -3.94 2.48 -0.66
C PHE A 391 -4.97 3.10 -1.60
N TRP A 392 -5.04 4.44 -1.59
CA TRP A 392 -5.85 5.19 -2.54
C TRP A 392 -5.06 5.44 -3.82
N TRP A 393 -5.67 5.20 -4.98
CA TRP A 393 -5.00 5.39 -6.26
C TRP A 393 -5.07 6.85 -6.71
N CYS A 394 -3.92 7.43 -7.10
CA CYS A 394 -3.80 8.83 -7.53
C CYS A 394 -4.44 9.84 -6.55
N ALA A 395 -4.15 9.69 -5.25
CA ALA A 395 -4.70 10.58 -4.22
C ALA A 395 -4.30 12.04 -4.41
N GLU A 396 -3.11 12.27 -4.99
CA GLU A 396 -2.44 13.56 -5.14
C GLU A 396 -2.87 14.35 -6.36
N GLN A 397 -3.62 13.75 -7.30
CA GLN A 397 -3.94 14.39 -8.56
C GLN A 397 -4.63 15.74 -8.35
N ASN A 398 -4.03 16.81 -8.91
CA ASN A 398 -4.48 18.17 -8.71
C ASN A 398 -3.99 19.11 -9.79
N GLU A 399 -4.87 19.53 -10.70
CA GLU A 399 -4.55 20.52 -11.74
C GLU A 399 -4.76 21.97 -11.27
N TYR A 400 -5.17 22.22 -10.02
CA TYR A 400 -5.38 23.55 -9.50
C TYR A 400 -4.05 24.31 -9.32
N GLY A 401 -3.99 25.52 -9.86
CA GLY A 401 -2.79 26.35 -9.90
C GLY A 401 -1.99 26.19 -11.19
N LEU A 402 -2.32 25.21 -12.05
CA LEU A 402 -1.67 24.97 -13.32
C LEU A 402 -2.42 25.67 -14.48
N ASP A 403 -1.69 26.05 -15.51
CA ASP A 403 -2.29 26.45 -16.78
C ASP A 403 -2.61 25.20 -17.60
N TRP A 404 -3.89 24.89 -17.75
CA TRP A 404 -4.36 23.72 -18.47
C TRP A 404 -3.81 23.58 -19.90
N ASN A 405 -3.54 24.69 -20.57
CA ASN A 405 -3.06 24.67 -21.95
C ASN A 405 -1.54 24.45 -22.07
N THR A 406 -0.76 24.91 -21.09
CA THR A 406 0.70 24.99 -21.20
C THR A 406 1.47 24.20 -20.16
N ASN A 407 0.83 23.88 -19.02
CA ASN A 407 1.53 23.32 -17.85
C ASN A 407 0.77 22.23 -17.10
N ARG A 408 -0.30 21.65 -17.67
CA ARG A 408 -1.02 20.53 -17.04
C ARG A 408 -0.15 19.28 -16.92
N VAL A 409 -0.44 18.43 -15.97
CA VAL A 409 0.22 17.13 -15.78
C VAL A 409 -0.51 16.02 -16.52
N LEU A 410 -1.85 16.02 -16.48
CA LEU A 410 -2.70 15.04 -17.18
C LEU A 410 -3.57 15.70 -18.24
N ASP A 411 -3.92 14.94 -19.26
CA ASP A 411 -4.86 15.36 -20.32
C ASP A 411 -6.33 15.26 -19.87
N ASN A 412 -6.62 14.47 -18.82
CA ASN A 412 -7.95 14.28 -18.29
C ASN A 412 -7.96 14.40 -16.77
N TRP A 413 -9.06 14.86 -16.20
CA TRP A 413 -9.27 14.87 -14.76
C TRP A 413 -9.62 13.46 -14.26
N TRP A 414 -8.97 13.10 -13.16
CA TRP A 414 -9.33 11.93 -12.39
C TRP A 414 -10.17 12.37 -11.18
N GLN A 415 -11.50 12.27 -11.30
CA GLN A 415 -12.44 12.73 -10.28
C GLN A 415 -12.48 11.85 -9.01
N ALA A 416 -11.71 10.79 -8.97
CA ALA A 416 -11.54 9.95 -7.79
C ALA A 416 -10.30 10.33 -6.94
N SER A 417 -9.60 11.42 -7.26
CA SER A 417 -8.57 12.01 -6.40
C SER A 417 -9.09 12.34 -5.00
N LEU A 418 -8.18 12.47 -4.04
CA LEU A 418 -8.46 13.01 -2.70
C LEU A 418 -8.20 14.51 -2.60
N VAL A 419 -8.11 15.19 -3.75
CA VAL A 419 -7.97 16.65 -3.87
C VAL A 419 -9.00 17.18 -4.86
N ASP A 420 -9.64 18.28 -4.55
CA ASP A 420 -10.54 18.96 -5.48
C ASP A 420 -9.73 19.75 -6.51
N ASN A 421 -9.75 19.29 -7.75
CA ASN A 421 -9.05 19.89 -8.88
C ASN A 421 -9.50 21.34 -9.23
N GLN A 422 -10.58 21.85 -8.64
CA GLN A 422 -11.04 23.22 -8.89
C GLN A 422 -10.48 24.25 -7.91
N ASN A 423 -10.03 23.83 -6.73
CA ASN A 423 -9.58 24.73 -5.68
C ASN A 423 -8.38 24.22 -4.89
N GLY A 424 -7.87 23.02 -5.21
CA GLY A 424 -6.72 22.39 -4.54
C GLY A 424 -6.99 21.91 -3.11
N LYS A 425 -8.25 21.92 -2.65
CA LYS A 425 -8.62 21.48 -1.30
C LYS A 425 -8.46 19.99 -1.17
N ILE A 426 -7.75 19.55 -0.13
CA ILE A 426 -7.68 18.15 0.28
C ILE A 426 -9.05 17.76 0.87
N LEU A 427 -9.67 16.74 0.28
CA LEU A 427 -11.03 16.30 0.54
C LEU A 427 -11.13 15.51 1.85
N GLN A 428 -12.33 15.49 2.45
CA GLN A 428 -12.58 14.76 3.70
C GLN A 428 -12.23 13.27 3.60
N GLY A 429 -12.39 12.65 2.42
CA GLY A 429 -12.00 11.25 2.19
C GLY A 429 -10.54 10.95 2.53
N CYS A 430 -9.62 11.90 2.36
CA CYS A 430 -8.22 11.75 2.74
C CYS A 430 -8.04 11.58 4.25
N TYR A 431 -8.80 12.32 5.04
CA TYR A 431 -8.77 12.24 6.51
C TYR A 431 -9.46 10.97 7.03
N GLU A 432 -10.52 10.51 6.33
CA GLU A 432 -11.18 9.24 6.67
C GLU A 432 -10.27 8.03 6.37
N LEU A 433 -9.46 8.10 5.30
CA LEU A 433 -8.50 7.05 4.96
C LEU A 433 -7.51 6.80 6.11
N ALA A 434 -7.08 7.85 6.79
CA ALA A 434 -6.15 7.78 7.93
C ALA A 434 -6.69 7.02 9.16
N ASN A 435 -7.99 6.68 9.19
CA ASN A 435 -8.60 5.89 10.25
C ASN A 435 -8.45 4.37 10.03
N PHE A 436 -7.82 3.91 8.96
CA PHE A 436 -7.46 2.51 8.77
C PHE A 436 -6.25 2.18 9.68
N LYS A 437 -6.49 1.33 10.69
CA LYS A 437 -5.52 1.00 11.75
C LYS A 437 -5.61 -0.47 12.14
#